data_4eef96e9ea41f58ae7eb410dca38c6ef
#
_entry.id   4eef96e9ea41f58ae7eb410dca38c6ef
#
_cell.length_a   1.000
_cell.length_b   1.000
_cell.length_c   1.000
_cell.angle_alpha   90.00
_cell.angle_beta   90.00
_cell.angle_gamma   90.00
#
_symmetry.space_group_name_H-M   'P 1'
#
loop_
_entity.id
_entity.type
_entity.pdbx_description
1 polymer ?
#
loop_
_entity_poly.entity_id
_entity_poly.type
_entity_poly.pdbx_seq_one_letter_code
_entity_poly.pdbx_strand_id
1 'polypeptide(L)'
;MTRVACIGEAMIEMSLDGDTAALGVAGDTLNTAVYLKRSAPEIEVDYITRLGRDPFSDRIKTFIASEGIGTAAIGIDPVATPGLYAITLGEGGERSFTYWRSASAARQLFADGDFSMLEGYDLVYLSGISLAILPHAVRLELIAYLKDAGVRVAYDNNHRPRLWTAKEARDVTSAFWGFADIPLPSIDDEIAVFGGDKADARARFSTAPGLGAMKCGADGPFSIGAQVDQSYPPADRVIDTTSAGDSFNGAYLAARLQGMTQAEALRAGHDLAAKVVGCRGAIIPKTAM
;
A
#
# COMPACT_ATOMS: atom_id res chain seq x y z
N MET A 1 5.85 22.47 -3.25
CA MET A 1 6.09 21.38 -2.29
C MET A 1 5.33 20.17 -2.83
N THR A 2 5.96 19.03 -2.94
CA THR A 2 5.30 17.84 -3.51
C THR A 2 4.25 17.30 -2.57
N ARG A 3 3.02 17.07 -3.08
CA ARG A 3 1.88 16.57 -2.33
C ARG A 3 1.47 15.19 -2.82
N VAL A 4 1.33 14.24 -1.90
CA VAL A 4 0.97 12.85 -2.19
C VAL A 4 -0.30 12.48 -1.44
N ALA A 5 -1.28 11.93 -2.15
CA ALA A 5 -2.45 11.28 -1.57
C ALA A 5 -2.23 9.77 -1.50
N CYS A 6 -2.33 9.18 -0.32
CA CYS A 6 -2.36 7.73 -0.14
C CYS A 6 -3.80 7.30 0.19
N ILE A 7 -4.40 6.48 -0.68
CA ILE A 7 -5.82 6.10 -0.59
C ILE A 7 -5.97 4.65 -0.12
N GLY A 8 -6.75 4.41 0.92
CA GLY A 8 -7.07 3.04 1.32
C GLY A 8 -7.72 2.91 2.69
N GLU A 9 -7.65 1.72 3.26
CA GLU A 9 -8.23 1.41 4.56
C GLU A 9 -7.18 1.36 5.65
N ALA A 10 -7.37 2.16 6.70
CA ALA A 10 -6.67 2.05 7.96
C ALA A 10 -7.51 1.24 8.95
N MET A 11 -6.88 0.26 9.59
CA MET A 11 -7.55 -0.68 10.49
C MET A 11 -6.89 -0.70 11.87
N ILE A 12 -7.64 -1.17 12.85
CA ILE A 12 -7.05 -1.61 14.12
C ILE A 12 -6.42 -2.98 13.92
N GLU A 13 -5.14 -3.09 14.27
CA GLU A 13 -4.44 -4.36 14.40
C GLU A 13 -4.50 -4.82 15.85
N MET A 14 -4.90 -6.05 16.08
CA MET A 14 -4.96 -6.67 17.40
C MET A 14 -4.03 -7.88 17.42
N SER A 15 -2.89 -7.75 18.08
CA SER A 15 -1.94 -8.87 18.28
C SER A 15 -2.24 -9.58 19.57
N LEU A 16 -2.67 -10.85 19.48
CA LEU A 16 -3.07 -11.64 20.63
C LEU A 16 -1.88 -12.35 21.26
N ASP A 17 -1.82 -12.31 22.60
CA ASP A 17 -0.89 -13.08 23.42
C ASP A 17 -1.66 -13.64 24.63
N GLY A 18 -2.08 -14.91 24.54
CA GLY A 18 -3.00 -15.53 25.48
C GLY A 18 -4.31 -14.74 25.61
N ASP A 19 -4.62 -14.30 26.83
CA ASP A 19 -5.82 -13.52 27.13
C ASP A 19 -5.63 -12.00 26.99
N THR A 20 -4.48 -11.55 26.50
CA THR A 20 -4.17 -10.13 26.29
C THR A 20 -4.06 -9.78 24.81
N ALA A 21 -4.28 -8.52 24.49
CA ALA A 21 -4.15 -8.01 23.13
C ALA A 21 -3.39 -6.68 23.11
N ALA A 22 -2.37 -6.59 22.28
CA ALA A 22 -1.75 -5.32 21.92
C ALA A 22 -2.49 -4.71 20.73
N LEU A 23 -2.83 -3.42 20.83
CA LEU A 23 -3.52 -2.69 19.76
C LEU A 23 -2.54 -1.82 18.98
N GLY A 24 -2.44 -2.09 17.68
CA GLY A 24 -1.74 -1.30 16.67
C GLY A 24 -2.71 -0.62 15.70
N VAL A 25 -2.15 0.12 14.79
CA VAL A 25 -2.83 0.68 13.62
C VAL A 25 -2.03 0.28 12.40
N ALA A 26 -2.68 -0.28 11.40
CA ALA A 26 -2.03 -0.67 10.15
C ALA A 26 -3.03 -0.68 8.96
N GLY A 27 -2.51 -0.80 7.77
CA GLY A 27 -3.21 -0.89 6.49
C GLY A 27 -2.14 -0.78 5.41
N ASP A 28 -2.26 -1.51 4.31
CA ASP A 28 -1.20 -1.55 3.30
C ASP A 28 -0.80 -0.17 2.78
N THR A 29 -1.78 0.64 2.38
CA THR A 29 -1.52 2.00 1.91
C THR A 29 -1.14 2.96 3.04
N LEU A 30 -1.60 2.74 4.28
CA LEU A 30 -1.17 3.50 5.44
C LEU A 30 0.29 3.18 5.79
N ASN A 31 0.68 1.91 5.75
CA ASN A 31 2.06 1.50 5.97
C ASN A 31 2.98 2.19 4.95
N THR A 32 2.60 2.16 3.66
CA THR A 32 3.33 2.87 2.60
C THR A 32 3.42 4.37 2.88
N ALA A 33 2.31 5.01 3.28
CA ALA A 33 2.29 6.45 3.61
C ALA A 33 3.24 6.79 4.77
N VAL A 34 3.26 5.96 5.82
CA VAL A 34 4.18 6.12 6.97
C VAL A 34 5.62 6.01 6.52
N TYR A 35 5.98 4.98 5.76
CA TYR A 35 7.36 4.78 5.32
C TYR A 35 7.79 5.85 4.30
N LEU A 36 6.89 6.32 3.42
CA LEU A 36 7.16 7.44 2.53
C LEU A 36 7.45 8.70 3.34
N LYS A 37 6.57 9.06 4.29
CA LYS A 37 6.73 10.26 5.13
C LYS A 37 7.99 10.23 5.97
N ARG A 38 8.35 9.07 6.51
CA ARG A 38 9.57 8.89 7.30
C ARG A 38 10.83 8.97 6.45
N SER A 39 10.79 8.49 5.19
CA SER A 39 11.92 8.52 4.25
C SER A 39 12.11 9.88 3.58
N ALA A 40 11.05 10.68 3.44
CA ALA A 40 11.06 12.02 2.85
C ALA A 40 10.19 12.98 3.69
N PRO A 41 10.68 13.45 4.84
CA PRO A 41 9.89 14.29 5.77
C PRO A 41 9.40 15.61 5.18
N GLU A 42 10.06 16.12 4.13
CA GLU A 42 9.71 17.37 3.42
C GLU A 42 8.51 17.19 2.48
N ILE A 43 8.14 15.97 2.09
CA ILE A 43 7.00 15.71 1.23
C ILE A 43 5.71 15.81 2.06
N GLU A 44 4.71 16.50 1.56
CA GLU A 44 3.37 16.49 2.12
C GLU A 44 2.65 15.20 1.74
N VAL A 45 2.29 14.41 2.75
CA VAL A 45 1.54 13.16 2.56
C VAL A 45 0.21 13.28 3.28
N ASP A 46 -0.88 13.14 2.57
CA ASP A 46 -2.22 13.07 3.12
C ASP A 46 -2.76 11.64 3.01
N TYR A 47 -3.45 11.18 4.04
CA TYR A 47 -4.12 9.88 4.00
C TYR A 47 -5.61 10.04 3.74
N ILE A 48 -6.10 9.45 2.66
CA ILE A 48 -7.48 9.52 2.23
C ILE A 48 -8.18 8.21 2.56
N THR A 49 -9.09 8.27 3.49
CA THR A 49 -9.88 7.13 3.97
C THR A 49 -11.20 7.62 4.55
N ARG A 50 -12.02 6.69 5.03
CA ARG A 50 -13.23 7.00 5.80
C ARG A 50 -13.20 6.25 7.12
N LEU A 51 -13.46 6.97 8.22
CA LEU A 51 -13.48 6.46 9.58
C LEU A 51 -14.85 6.72 10.23
N GLY A 52 -15.11 6.11 11.36
CA GLY A 52 -16.33 6.33 12.13
C GLY A 52 -16.24 7.46 13.15
N ARG A 53 -17.19 7.44 14.13
CA ARG A 53 -17.25 8.34 15.28
C ARG A 53 -17.06 7.57 16.58
N ASP A 54 -16.03 6.75 16.64
CA ASP A 54 -15.76 5.82 17.73
C ASP A 54 -14.29 5.92 18.18
N PRO A 55 -13.95 5.42 19.39
CA PRO A 55 -12.60 5.52 19.93
C PRO A 55 -11.50 4.86 19.05
N PHE A 56 -11.84 3.84 18.25
CA PHE A 56 -10.87 3.22 17.34
C PHE A 56 -10.58 4.13 16.13
N SER A 57 -11.60 4.80 15.63
CA SER A 57 -11.46 5.84 14.60
C SER A 57 -10.57 7.00 15.09
N ASP A 58 -10.77 7.46 16.32
CA ASP A 58 -9.95 8.51 16.94
C ASP A 58 -8.50 8.06 17.13
N ARG A 59 -8.30 6.78 17.52
CA ARG A 59 -6.96 6.17 17.65
C ARG A 59 -6.24 6.13 16.31
N ILE A 60 -6.90 5.71 15.24
CA ILE A 60 -6.34 5.68 13.88
C ILE A 60 -5.96 7.10 13.45
N LYS A 61 -6.86 8.05 13.57
CA LYS A 61 -6.61 9.45 13.19
C LYS A 61 -5.45 10.06 13.97
N THR A 62 -5.39 9.82 15.28
CA THR A 62 -4.28 10.27 16.13
C THR A 62 -2.94 9.64 15.69
N PHE A 63 -2.93 8.35 15.38
CA PHE A 63 -1.75 7.67 14.89
C PHE A 63 -1.26 8.28 13.56
N ILE A 64 -2.14 8.46 12.59
CA ILE A 64 -1.83 9.08 11.29
C ILE A 64 -1.19 10.47 11.50
N ALA A 65 -1.81 11.31 12.31
CA ALA A 65 -1.29 12.64 12.64
C ALA A 65 0.08 12.59 13.34
N SER A 66 0.30 11.63 14.24
CA SER A 66 1.58 11.46 14.97
C SER A 66 2.75 11.06 14.05
N GLU A 67 2.46 10.47 12.88
CA GLU A 67 3.44 10.18 11.84
C GLU A 67 3.70 11.40 10.91
N GLY A 68 3.05 12.54 11.15
CA GLY A 68 3.20 13.73 10.34
C GLY A 68 2.45 13.64 9.00
N ILE A 69 1.45 12.76 8.92
CA ILE A 69 0.59 12.56 7.75
C ILE A 69 -0.67 13.40 7.94
N GLY A 70 -1.10 14.09 6.89
CA GLY A 70 -2.30 14.93 6.89
C GLY A 70 -3.57 14.09 7.04
N THR A 71 -4.51 14.61 7.82
CA THR A 71 -5.79 13.96 8.16
C THR A 71 -7.01 14.76 7.73
N ALA A 72 -6.81 15.87 7.01
CA ALA A 72 -7.93 16.75 6.59
C ALA A 72 -8.86 16.07 5.58
N ALA A 73 -8.34 15.15 4.77
CA ALA A 73 -9.07 14.38 3.77
C ALA A 73 -9.67 13.06 4.31
N ILE A 74 -9.69 12.85 5.64
CA ILE A 74 -10.35 11.71 6.25
C ILE A 74 -11.84 11.98 6.38
N GLY A 75 -12.66 11.26 5.60
CA GLY A 75 -14.11 11.32 5.69
C GLY A 75 -14.65 10.66 6.96
N ILE A 76 -15.78 11.13 7.45
CA ILE A 76 -16.44 10.56 8.65
C ILE A 76 -17.74 9.87 8.25
N ASP A 77 -17.84 8.60 8.58
CA ASP A 77 -19.08 7.84 8.49
C ASP A 77 -19.90 8.00 9.79
N PRO A 78 -21.20 8.30 9.72
CA PRO A 78 -22.00 8.50 10.93
C PRO A 78 -22.32 7.19 11.68
N VAL A 79 -22.19 6.02 11.03
CA VAL A 79 -22.65 4.73 11.53
C VAL A 79 -21.56 3.66 11.56
N ALA A 80 -20.79 3.56 10.46
CA ALA A 80 -19.79 2.52 10.33
C ALA A 80 -18.53 2.83 11.16
N THR A 81 -17.86 1.77 11.62
CA THR A 81 -16.59 1.82 12.35
C THR A 81 -15.42 1.43 11.42
N PRO A 82 -14.16 1.62 11.83
CA PRO A 82 -13.03 1.13 11.05
C PRO A 82 -13.00 -0.40 11.01
N GLY A 83 -12.31 -0.94 10.03
CA GLY A 83 -11.98 -2.35 10.00
C GLY A 83 -11.06 -2.74 11.16
N LEU A 84 -11.13 -4.00 11.56
CA LEU A 84 -10.26 -4.61 12.56
C LEU A 84 -9.73 -5.94 12.03
N TYR A 85 -8.50 -6.28 12.37
CA TYR A 85 -8.02 -7.65 12.22
C TYR A 85 -7.24 -8.10 13.45
N ALA A 86 -7.33 -9.41 13.73
CA ALA A 86 -6.58 -10.04 14.78
C ALA A 86 -5.47 -10.92 14.20
N ILE A 87 -4.30 -10.86 14.83
CA ILE A 87 -3.18 -11.75 14.57
C ILE A 87 -3.09 -12.74 15.71
N THR A 88 -3.16 -14.03 15.39
CA THR A 88 -2.92 -15.13 16.32
C THR A 88 -1.68 -15.90 15.89
N LEU A 89 -0.89 -16.37 16.86
CA LEU A 89 0.26 -17.22 16.64
C LEU A 89 -0.15 -18.68 16.85
N GLY A 90 0.08 -19.52 15.84
CA GLY A 90 -0.06 -20.98 15.98
C GLY A 90 1.12 -21.62 16.73
N GLU A 91 1.03 -22.92 17.03
CA GLU A 91 2.05 -23.68 17.79
C GLU A 91 3.46 -23.62 17.15
N GLY A 92 3.57 -23.47 15.82
CA GLY A 92 4.82 -23.30 15.09
C GLY A 92 5.27 -21.86 14.90
N GLY A 93 4.61 -20.87 15.51
CA GLY A 93 4.87 -19.45 15.27
C GLY A 93 4.23 -18.92 13.98
N GLU A 94 3.43 -19.74 13.29
CA GLU A 94 2.69 -19.33 12.12
C GLU A 94 1.63 -18.28 12.48
N ARG A 95 1.54 -17.23 11.65
CA ARG A 95 0.54 -16.18 11.83
C ARG A 95 -0.74 -16.52 11.11
N SER A 96 -1.85 -16.41 11.81
CA SER A 96 -3.18 -16.40 11.21
C SER A 96 -3.85 -15.04 11.41
N PHE A 97 -4.64 -14.64 10.39
CA PHE A 97 -5.31 -13.34 10.36
C PHE A 97 -6.82 -13.54 10.29
N THR A 98 -7.52 -12.95 11.25
CA THR A 98 -8.99 -12.90 11.26
C THR A 98 -9.43 -11.46 11.06
N TYR A 99 -10.34 -11.23 10.12
CA TYR A 99 -10.75 -9.87 9.71
C TYR A 99 -12.20 -9.59 10.04
N TRP A 100 -12.46 -8.40 10.58
CA TRP A 100 -13.79 -7.78 10.72
C TRP A 100 -13.76 -6.45 9.96
N ARG A 101 -13.96 -6.51 8.65
CA ARG A 101 -13.89 -5.35 7.75
C ARG A 101 -14.98 -5.30 6.68
N SER A 102 -15.91 -6.24 6.69
CA SER A 102 -16.94 -6.35 5.64
C SER A 102 -17.93 -5.18 5.65
N ALA A 103 -18.06 -4.47 6.77
CA ALA A 103 -18.89 -3.29 6.96
C ALA A 103 -18.09 -2.07 7.44
N SER A 104 -16.79 -2.02 7.14
CA SER A 104 -15.95 -0.91 7.59
C SER A 104 -16.29 0.41 6.88
N ALA A 105 -16.07 1.52 7.58
CA ALA A 105 -16.30 2.86 7.05
C ALA A 105 -15.55 3.13 5.74
N ALA A 106 -14.33 2.60 5.61
CA ALA A 106 -13.51 2.77 4.41
C ALA A 106 -14.18 2.22 3.13
N ARG A 107 -15.10 1.26 3.24
CA ARG A 107 -15.87 0.74 2.09
C ARG A 107 -16.85 1.76 1.51
N GLN A 108 -17.15 2.82 2.26
CA GLN A 108 -18.00 3.94 1.84
C GLN A 108 -17.19 5.13 1.31
N LEU A 109 -15.88 4.98 1.15
CA LEU A 109 -15.04 6.02 0.55
C LEU A 109 -15.51 6.27 -0.88
N PHE A 110 -15.70 7.56 -1.24
CA PHE A 110 -16.23 8.01 -2.53
C PHE A 110 -17.66 7.50 -2.89
N ALA A 111 -18.45 7.08 -1.91
CA ALA A 111 -19.81 6.56 -2.17
C ALA A 111 -20.76 7.61 -2.75
N ASP A 112 -20.44 8.88 -2.62
CA ASP A 112 -21.14 10.04 -3.21
C ASP A 112 -20.71 10.36 -4.64
N GLY A 113 -19.69 9.66 -5.17
CA GLY A 113 -19.13 9.91 -6.51
C GLY A 113 -18.27 11.18 -6.58
N ASP A 114 -17.96 11.82 -5.45
CA ASP A 114 -17.12 13.02 -5.40
C ASP A 114 -15.65 12.65 -5.21
N PHE A 115 -14.84 12.94 -6.24
CA PHE A 115 -13.40 12.75 -6.24
C PHE A 115 -12.62 14.05 -6.12
N SER A 116 -13.30 15.20 -5.88
CA SER A 116 -12.67 16.52 -5.80
C SER A 116 -11.57 16.62 -4.74
N MET A 117 -11.67 15.80 -3.68
CA MET A 117 -10.62 15.69 -2.68
C MET A 117 -9.27 15.19 -3.21
N LEU A 118 -9.22 14.67 -4.43
CA LEU A 118 -7.98 14.23 -5.11
C LEU A 118 -7.33 15.35 -5.95
N GLU A 119 -7.96 16.52 -6.04
CA GLU A 119 -7.42 17.63 -6.79
C GLU A 119 -6.21 18.28 -6.09
N GLY A 120 -5.25 18.72 -6.88
CA GLY A 120 -4.06 19.43 -6.40
C GLY A 120 -2.99 18.56 -5.75
N TYR A 121 -3.08 17.23 -5.88
CA TYR A 121 -1.97 16.33 -5.57
C TYR A 121 -1.08 16.11 -6.80
N ASP A 122 0.22 15.95 -6.55
CA ASP A 122 1.21 15.60 -7.59
C ASP A 122 1.25 14.10 -7.87
N LEU A 123 0.86 13.29 -6.88
CA LEU A 123 0.82 11.84 -6.95
C LEU A 123 -0.33 11.28 -6.10
N VAL A 124 -1.04 10.32 -6.67
CA VAL A 124 -2.01 9.48 -5.95
C VAL A 124 -1.44 8.07 -5.86
N TYR A 125 -1.30 7.54 -4.66
CA TYR A 125 -0.93 6.14 -4.39
C TYR A 125 -2.12 5.36 -3.87
N LEU A 126 -2.36 4.20 -4.47
CA LEU A 126 -3.39 3.26 -4.05
C LEU A 126 -2.99 1.82 -4.40
N SER A 127 -3.72 0.86 -3.82
CA SER A 127 -3.47 -0.55 -4.04
C SER A 127 -4.70 -1.29 -4.56
N GLY A 128 -4.48 -2.55 -4.98
CA GLY A 128 -5.59 -3.46 -5.29
C GLY A 128 -6.55 -3.66 -4.12
N ILE A 129 -6.05 -3.61 -2.87
CA ILE A 129 -6.92 -3.68 -1.67
C ILE A 129 -7.83 -2.44 -1.59
N SER A 130 -7.29 -1.24 -1.85
CA SER A 130 -8.08 0.00 -1.86
C SER A 130 -9.26 -0.10 -2.82
N LEU A 131 -9.05 -0.71 -3.98
CA LEU A 131 -10.08 -0.89 -5.00
C LEU A 131 -11.03 -2.04 -4.68
N ALA A 132 -10.52 -3.14 -4.13
CA ALA A 132 -11.31 -4.33 -3.81
C ALA A 132 -12.38 -4.07 -2.73
N ILE A 133 -12.13 -3.14 -1.81
CA ILE A 133 -13.08 -2.80 -0.76
C ILE A 133 -14.20 -1.87 -1.22
N LEU A 134 -13.99 -1.10 -2.29
CA LEU A 134 -15.00 -0.18 -2.83
C LEU A 134 -16.12 -0.92 -3.56
N PRO A 135 -17.35 -0.41 -3.53
CA PRO A 135 -18.42 -0.87 -4.41
C PRO A 135 -17.99 -0.85 -5.88
N HIS A 136 -18.49 -1.80 -6.65
CA HIS A 136 -18.05 -1.96 -8.06
C HIS A 136 -18.23 -0.70 -8.90
N ALA A 137 -19.36 0.01 -8.78
CA ALA A 137 -19.60 1.24 -9.51
C ALA A 137 -18.58 2.34 -9.15
N VAL A 138 -18.39 2.59 -7.85
CA VAL A 138 -17.43 3.59 -7.34
C VAL A 138 -16.00 3.28 -7.81
N ARG A 139 -15.63 2.01 -7.83
CA ARG A 139 -14.33 1.55 -8.33
C ARG A 139 -14.12 1.93 -9.79
N LEU A 140 -15.12 1.69 -10.64
CA LEU A 140 -15.04 2.03 -12.07
C LEU A 140 -14.96 3.54 -12.30
N GLU A 141 -15.75 4.31 -11.56
CA GLU A 141 -15.75 5.78 -11.62
C GLU A 141 -14.40 6.35 -11.16
N LEU A 142 -13.83 5.82 -10.07
CA LEU A 142 -12.49 6.23 -9.59
C LEU A 142 -11.41 5.94 -10.62
N ILE A 143 -11.45 4.77 -11.27
CA ILE A 143 -10.48 4.42 -12.34
C ILE A 143 -10.60 5.40 -13.51
N ALA A 144 -11.83 5.72 -13.94
CA ALA A 144 -12.06 6.68 -15.01
C ALA A 144 -11.56 8.08 -14.62
N TYR A 145 -11.89 8.54 -13.42
CA TYR A 145 -11.42 9.81 -12.89
C TYR A 145 -9.88 9.89 -12.87
N LEU A 146 -9.19 8.92 -12.28
CA LEU A 146 -7.73 8.93 -12.18
C LEU A 146 -7.03 8.91 -13.55
N LYS A 147 -7.64 8.25 -14.53
CA LYS A 147 -7.12 8.21 -15.89
C LYS A 147 -7.19 9.58 -16.58
N ASP A 148 -8.23 10.36 -16.30
CA ASP A 148 -8.52 11.63 -16.97
C ASP A 148 -8.03 12.86 -16.18
N ALA A 149 -7.80 12.74 -14.86
CA ALA A 149 -7.47 13.85 -13.96
C ALA A 149 -6.09 14.47 -14.19
N GLY A 150 -5.19 13.83 -14.95
CA GLY A 150 -3.83 14.31 -15.17
C GLY A 150 -2.92 14.29 -13.95
N VAL A 151 -3.37 13.72 -12.83
CA VAL A 151 -2.54 13.45 -11.65
C VAL A 151 -1.71 12.18 -11.90
N ARG A 152 -0.46 12.16 -11.46
CA ARG A 152 0.33 10.93 -11.53
C ARG A 152 -0.23 9.87 -10.61
N VAL A 153 -0.17 8.61 -11.05
CA VAL A 153 -0.69 7.47 -10.31
C VAL A 153 0.40 6.44 -10.04
N ALA A 154 0.57 6.10 -8.75
CA ALA A 154 1.35 4.93 -8.34
C ALA A 154 0.38 3.83 -7.88
N TYR A 155 0.56 2.62 -8.39
CA TYR A 155 -0.35 1.51 -8.14
C TYR A 155 0.40 0.23 -7.77
N ASP A 156 -0.01 -0.38 -6.65
CA ASP A 156 0.40 -1.71 -6.20
C ASP A 156 -0.76 -2.69 -6.38
N ASN A 157 -0.57 -3.76 -7.14
CA ASN A 157 -1.64 -4.75 -7.37
C ASN A 157 -2.08 -5.47 -6.10
N ASN A 158 -1.22 -5.67 -5.14
CA ASN A 158 -1.46 -6.17 -3.77
C ASN A 158 -2.70 -7.08 -3.67
N HIS A 159 -2.72 -8.18 -4.45
CA HIS A 159 -3.89 -9.03 -4.63
C HIS A 159 -4.24 -9.80 -3.37
N ARG A 160 -5.52 -9.78 -3.01
CA ARG A 160 -6.05 -10.54 -1.86
C ARG A 160 -7.27 -11.35 -2.31
N PRO A 161 -7.14 -12.66 -2.53
CA PRO A 161 -8.23 -13.53 -3.01
C PRO A 161 -9.48 -13.52 -2.14
N ARG A 162 -9.36 -13.12 -0.85
CA ARG A 162 -10.48 -13.00 0.08
C ARG A 162 -11.37 -11.77 -0.19
N LEU A 163 -10.89 -10.78 -0.95
CA LEU A 163 -11.63 -9.54 -1.21
C LEU A 163 -12.32 -9.54 -2.56
N TRP A 164 -11.74 -10.17 -3.55
CA TRP A 164 -12.25 -10.23 -4.92
C TRP A 164 -11.72 -11.44 -5.68
N THR A 165 -12.37 -11.78 -6.77
CA THR A 165 -11.94 -12.89 -7.64
C THR A 165 -10.70 -12.49 -8.45
N ALA A 166 -9.93 -13.48 -8.90
CA ALA A 166 -8.80 -13.25 -9.79
C ALA A 166 -9.22 -12.55 -11.11
N LYS A 167 -10.46 -12.80 -11.58
CA LYS A 167 -10.98 -12.11 -12.77
C LYS A 167 -11.19 -10.62 -12.51
N GLU A 168 -11.86 -10.24 -11.41
CA GLU A 168 -12.06 -8.83 -11.05
C GLU A 168 -10.72 -8.12 -10.83
N ALA A 169 -9.80 -8.78 -10.10
CA ALA A 169 -8.45 -8.26 -9.88
C ALA A 169 -7.71 -8.04 -11.20
N ARG A 170 -7.81 -8.98 -12.15
CA ARG A 170 -7.19 -8.87 -13.47
C ARG A 170 -7.75 -7.71 -14.28
N ASP A 171 -9.07 -7.57 -14.34
CA ASP A 171 -9.72 -6.50 -15.11
C ASP A 171 -9.28 -5.12 -14.61
N VAL A 172 -9.27 -4.93 -13.28
CA VAL A 172 -8.85 -3.67 -12.63
C VAL A 172 -7.35 -3.43 -12.79
N THR A 173 -6.52 -4.44 -12.48
CA THR A 173 -5.06 -4.31 -12.54
C THR A 173 -4.60 -4.03 -13.97
N SER A 174 -5.21 -4.68 -14.98
CA SER A 174 -4.94 -4.40 -16.39
C SER A 174 -5.22 -2.96 -16.77
N ALA A 175 -6.32 -2.38 -16.24
CA ALA A 175 -6.63 -0.97 -16.47
C ALA A 175 -5.53 -0.06 -15.92
N PHE A 176 -5.08 -0.29 -14.67
CA PHE A 176 -4.00 0.49 -14.05
C PHE A 176 -2.66 0.34 -14.79
N TRP A 177 -2.29 -0.88 -15.19
CA TRP A 177 -1.05 -1.09 -15.95
C TRP A 177 -1.03 -0.34 -17.29
N GLY A 178 -2.20 0.04 -17.80
CA GLY A 178 -2.33 0.85 -19.03
C GLY A 178 -2.09 2.35 -18.82
N PHE A 179 -2.12 2.87 -17.58
CA PHE A 179 -1.96 4.31 -17.35
C PHE A 179 -1.15 4.69 -16.09
N ALA A 180 -0.87 3.78 -15.17
CA ALA A 180 -0.12 4.10 -13.96
C ALA A 180 1.31 4.58 -14.30
N ASP A 181 1.67 5.75 -13.79
CA ASP A 181 3.01 6.34 -13.98
C ASP A 181 4.08 5.59 -13.21
N ILE A 182 3.71 5.00 -12.07
CA ILE A 182 4.62 4.25 -11.20
C ILE A 182 3.99 2.89 -10.86
N PRO A 183 4.16 1.88 -11.72
CA PRO A 183 3.73 0.52 -11.43
C PRO A 183 4.61 -0.12 -10.34
N LEU A 184 3.97 -0.68 -9.31
CA LEU A 184 4.63 -1.30 -8.16
C LEU A 184 4.15 -2.75 -7.92
N PRO A 185 4.14 -3.63 -8.95
CA PRO A 185 3.66 -5.00 -8.79
C PRO A 185 4.49 -5.82 -7.80
N SER A 186 3.86 -6.85 -7.24
CA SER A 186 4.54 -8.01 -6.67
C SER A 186 4.54 -9.14 -7.70
N ILE A 187 5.66 -9.85 -7.84
CA ILE A 187 5.77 -10.94 -8.81
C ILE A 187 4.80 -12.09 -8.48
N ASP A 188 4.58 -12.37 -7.20
CA ASP A 188 3.67 -13.41 -6.74
C ASP A 188 2.20 -13.04 -7.02
N ASP A 189 1.84 -11.77 -6.79
CA ASP A 189 0.51 -11.27 -7.10
C ASP A 189 0.25 -11.22 -8.62
N GLU A 190 1.25 -10.87 -9.43
CA GLU A 190 1.17 -10.93 -10.89
C GLU A 190 0.88 -12.35 -11.37
N ILE A 191 1.60 -13.34 -10.85
CA ILE A 191 1.38 -14.74 -11.20
C ILE A 191 -0.01 -15.19 -10.72
N ALA A 192 -0.42 -14.82 -9.51
CA ALA A 192 -1.73 -15.17 -8.98
C ALA A 192 -2.90 -14.59 -9.79
N VAL A 193 -2.76 -13.36 -10.28
CA VAL A 193 -3.81 -12.65 -11.04
C VAL A 193 -3.83 -13.07 -12.51
N PHE A 194 -2.66 -13.14 -13.15
CA PHE A 194 -2.55 -13.32 -14.61
C PHE A 194 -2.15 -14.73 -15.03
N GLY A 195 -1.63 -15.55 -14.12
CA GLY A 195 -1.03 -16.83 -14.43
C GLY A 195 0.37 -16.70 -15.04
N GLY A 196 0.94 -17.82 -15.46
CA GLY A 196 2.28 -17.89 -16.01
C GLY A 196 3.36 -18.03 -14.94
N ASP A 197 4.60 -17.77 -15.31
CA ASP A 197 5.76 -17.82 -14.43
C ASP A 197 6.39 -16.45 -14.18
N LYS A 198 7.56 -16.43 -13.51
CA LYS A 198 8.30 -15.19 -13.23
C LYS A 198 8.75 -14.46 -14.49
N ALA A 199 9.06 -15.18 -15.58
CA ALA A 199 9.47 -14.58 -16.84
C ALA A 199 8.28 -13.91 -17.54
N ASP A 200 7.12 -14.57 -17.54
CA ASP A 200 5.87 -14.00 -18.06
C ASP A 200 5.45 -12.74 -17.29
N ALA A 201 5.56 -12.78 -15.95
CA ALA A 201 5.27 -11.62 -15.10
C ALA A 201 6.15 -10.41 -15.45
N ARG A 202 7.47 -10.63 -15.62
CA ARG A 202 8.41 -9.55 -16.03
C ARG A 202 8.15 -9.06 -17.45
N ALA A 203 7.83 -9.95 -18.38
CA ALA A 203 7.58 -9.61 -19.77
C ALA A 203 6.37 -8.66 -19.94
N ARG A 204 5.36 -8.75 -19.08
CA ARG A 204 4.21 -7.82 -19.08
C ARG A 204 4.61 -6.36 -18.93
N PHE A 205 5.74 -6.07 -18.30
CA PHE A 205 6.25 -4.71 -18.06
C PHE A 205 7.35 -4.27 -19.05
N SER A 206 7.63 -5.05 -20.09
CA SER A 206 8.65 -4.70 -21.09
C SER A 206 8.34 -3.41 -21.87
N THR A 207 7.07 -3.03 -21.95
CA THR A 207 6.56 -1.83 -22.62
C THR A 207 5.78 -0.92 -21.67
N ALA A 208 6.02 -1.02 -20.35
CA ALA A 208 5.32 -0.17 -19.38
C ALA A 208 5.60 1.32 -19.65
N PRO A 209 4.59 2.19 -19.57
CA PRO A 209 4.75 3.61 -19.90
C PRO A 209 5.58 4.38 -18.87
N GLY A 210 5.70 3.87 -17.65
CA GLY A 210 6.33 4.55 -16.52
C GLY A 210 7.53 3.82 -15.93
N LEU A 211 8.23 4.49 -15.02
CA LEU A 211 9.29 3.90 -14.20
C LEU A 211 8.70 3.33 -12.91
N GLY A 212 8.89 2.04 -12.70
CA GLY A 212 8.36 1.34 -11.56
C GLY A 212 9.29 0.26 -11.02
N ALA A 213 8.79 -0.53 -10.09
CA ALA A 213 9.53 -1.60 -9.45
C ALA A 213 8.66 -2.83 -9.20
N MET A 214 9.06 -3.98 -9.70
CA MET A 214 8.43 -5.25 -9.33
C MET A 214 9.14 -5.84 -8.12
N LYS A 215 8.41 -6.07 -7.05
CA LYS A 215 8.89 -6.72 -5.84
C LYS A 215 9.02 -8.22 -6.08
N CYS A 216 10.22 -8.79 -5.95
CA CYS A 216 10.48 -10.21 -6.20
C CYS A 216 10.98 -10.95 -4.94
N GLY A 217 10.53 -10.53 -3.75
CA GLY A 217 10.92 -11.14 -2.49
C GLY A 217 12.44 -11.12 -2.27
N ALA A 218 13.01 -12.26 -1.92
CA ALA A 218 14.44 -12.39 -1.65
C ALA A 218 15.34 -12.21 -2.90
N ASP A 219 14.79 -12.30 -4.11
CA ASP A 219 15.55 -12.05 -5.35
C ASP A 219 15.86 -10.56 -5.56
N GLY A 220 15.33 -9.68 -4.70
CA GLY A 220 15.43 -8.22 -4.85
C GLY A 220 14.45 -7.66 -5.90
N PRO A 221 14.37 -6.32 -6.03
CA PRO A 221 13.45 -5.70 -6.98
C PRO A 221 13.92 -5.82 -8.43
N PHE A 222 12.97 -6.01 -9.33
CA PHE A 222 13.18 -5.89 -10.78
C PHE A 222 12.77 -4.49 -11.24
N SER A 223 13.63 -3.83 -12.02
CA SER A 223 13.37 -2.48 -12.56
C SER A 223 12.38 -2.52 -13.72
N ILE A 224 11.35 -1.67 -13.65
CA ILE A 224 10.39 -1.45 -14.73
C ILE A 224 10.72 -0.14 -15.44
N GLY A 225 10.71 -0.12 -16.77
CA GLY A 225 10.87 1.07 -17.61
C GLY A 225 12.30 1.58 -17.76
N ALA A 226 13.27 1.04 -17.05
CA ALA A 226 14.69 1.33 -17.22
C ALA A 226 15.54 0.11 -16.90
N GLN A 227 16.62 -0.09 -17.63
CA GLN A 227 17.59 -1.14 -17.29
C GLN A 227 18.44 -0.69 -16.09
N VAL A 228 18.49 -1.51 -15.06
CA VAL A 228 19.33 -1.30 -13.88
C VAL A 228 20.09 -2.60 -13.62
N ASP A 229 21.42 -2.50 -13.66
CA ASP A 229 22.32 -3.61 -13.31
C ASP A 229 22.82 -3.40 -11.88
N GLN A 230 22.13 -4.03 -10.92
CA GLN A 230 22.39 -3.87 -9.49
C GLN A 230 22.04 -5.14 -8.74
N SER A 231 22.91 -5.55 -7.84
CA SER A 231 22.65 -6.65 -6.92
C SER A 231 22.05 -6.15 -5.60
N TYR A 232 21.24 -6.97 -4.99
CA TYR A 232 20.57 -6.66 -3.74
C TYR A 232 20.92 -7.73 -2.70
N PRO A 233 21.60 -7.36 -1.58
CA PRO A 233 21.92 -8.32 -0.55
C PRO A 233 20.65 -8.79 0.14
N PRO A 234 20.57 -10.08 0.54
CA PRO A 234 19.44 -10.56 1.32
C PRO A 234 19.38 -9.84 2.68
N ALA A 235 18.21 -9.84 3.31
CA ALA A 235 18.08 -9.35 4.68
C ALA A 235 18.91 -10.21 5.63
N ASP A 236 19.60 -9.58 6.59
CA ASP A 236 20.44 -10.28 7.59
C ASP A 236 19.64 -11.33 8.40
N ARG A 237 18.35 -11.04 8.61
CA ARG A 237 17.40 -11.94 9.27
C ARG A 237 15.99 -11.64 8.79
N VAL A 238 15.15 -12.67 8.78
CA VAL A 238 13.71 -12.54 8.51
C VAL A 238 12.95 -12.99 9.75
N ILE A 239 12.28 -12.04 10.41
CA ILE A 239 11.44 -12.25 11.60
C ILE A 239 9.97 -12.20 11.21
N ASP A 240 9.60 -11.23 10.35
CA ASP A 240 8.24 -10.92 10.01
C ASP A 240 8.17 -10.24 8.63
N THR A 241 7.52 -10.88 7.68
CA THR A 241 7.40 -10.34 6.31
C THR A 241 6.24 -9.36 6.13
N THR A 242 5.50 -9.08 7.19
CA THR A 242 4.40 -8.12 7.16
C THR A 242 4.93 -6.74 6.75
N SER A 243 4.23 -6.12 5.80
CA SER A 243 4.59 -4.78 5.28
C SER A 243 5.94 -4.66 4.54
N ALA A 244 6.57 -5.79 4.17
CA ALA A 244 7.80 -5.74 3.36
C ALA A 244 7.58 -4.99 2.05
N GLY A 245 6.47 -5.31 1.34
CA GLY A 245 6.08 -4.62 0.11
C GLY A 245 5.70 -3.16 0.33
N ASP A 246 4.97 -2.87 1.41
CA ASP A 246 4.52 -1.51 1.72
C ASP A 246 5.71 -0.60 2.06
N SER A 247 6.66 -1.10 2.85
CA SER A 247 7.88 -0.37 3.21
C SER A 247 8.78 -0.14 2.00
N PHE A 248 8.91 -1.15 1.12
CA PHE A 248 9.57 -0.99 -0.18
C PHE A 248 8.93 0.15 -0.97
N ASN A 249 7.60 0.11 -1.14
CA ASN A 249 6.86 1.13 -1.89
C ASN A 249 7.07 2.53 -1.30
N GLY A 250 6.99 2.67 0.02
CA GLY A 250 7.19 3.95 0.71
C GLY A 250 8.56 4.56 0.44
N ALA A 251 9.64 3.80 0.64
CA ALA A 251 11.00 4.29 0.40
C ALA A 251 11.31 4.51 -1.08
N TYR A 252 10.82 3.62 -1.96
CA TYR A 252 10.96 3.79 -3.41
C TYR A 252 10.28 5.08 -3.89
N LEU A 253 9.03 5.31 -3.50
CA LEU A 253 8.29 6.53 -3.85
C LEU A 253 8.98 7.78 -3.30
N ALA A 254 9.45 7.75 -2.04
CA ALA A 254 10.20 8.85 -1.44
C ALA A 254 11.41 9.23 -2.28
N ALA A 255 12.25 8.25 -2.63
CA ALA A 255 13.45 8.46 -3.44
C ALA A 255 13.12 9.00 -4.84
N ARG A 256 12.07 8.46 -5.49
CA ARG A 256 11.63 8.95 -6.82
C ARG A 256 11.13 10.37 -6.77
N LEU A 257 10.40 10.75 -5.73
CA LEU A 257 9.86 12.11 -5.56
C LEU A 257 10.94 13.12 -5.17
N GLN A 258 12.04 12.67 -4.55
CA GLN A 258 13.24 13.46 -4.28
C GLN A 258 14.15 13.61 -5.52
N GLY A 259 13.78 13.02 -6.66
CA GLY A 259 14.54 13.11 -7.91
C GLY A 259 15.72 12.14 -8.01
N MET A 260 15.80 11.15 -7.14
CA MET A 260 16.85 10.12 -7.21
C MET A 260 16.69 9.26 -8.46
N THR A 261 17.79 8.69 -8.92
CA THR A 261 17.80 7.76 -10.07
C THR A 261 16.99 6.50 -9.80
N GLN A 262 16.63 5.78 -10.84
CA GLN A 262 15.92 4.51 -10.72
C GLN A 262 16.69 3.49 -9.87
N ALA A 263 18.02 3.42 -10.05
CA ALA A 263 18.87 2.52 -9.28
C ALA A 263 18.89 2.86 -7.78
N GLU A 264 19.02 4.14 -7.43
CA GLU A 264 18.97 4.61 -6.05
C GLU A 264 17.60 4.37 -5.40
N ALA A 265 16.52 4.61 -6.12
CA ALA A 265 15.17 4.37 -5.61
C ALA A 265 14.90 2.88 -5.34
N LEU A 266 15.32 1.99 -6.26
CA LEU A 266 15.23 0.54 -6.05
C LEU A 266 16.06 0.10 -4.83
N ARG A 267 17.24 0.67 -4.64
CA ARG A 267 18.11 0.42 -3.49
C ARG A 267 17.42 0.88 -2.20
N ALA A 268 16.91 2.10 -2.16
CA ALA A 268 16.22 2.65 -0.99
C ALA A 268 15.02 1.77 -0.57
N GLY A 269 14.19 1.35 -1.55
CA GLY A 269 13.08 0.43 -1.29
C GLY A 269 13.53 -0.91 -0.73
N HIS A 270 14.55 -1.51 -1.35
CA HIS A 270 15.11 -2.80 -0.91
C HIS A 270 15.68 -2.73 0.49
N ASP A 271 16.53 -1.75 0.78
CA ASP A 271 17.22 -1.61 2.05
C ASP A 271 16.24 -1.37 3.21
N LEU A 272 15.18 -0.59 2.98
CA LEU A 272 14.14 -0.42 3.99
C LEU A 272 13.31 -1.70 4.19
N ALA A 273 12.92 -2.38 3.11
CA ALA A 273 12.21 -3.66 3.22
C ALA A 273 13.03 -4.71 3.98
N ALA A 274 14.34 -4.79 3.71
CA ALA A 274 15.25 -5.69 4.41
C ALA A 274 15.34 -5.40 5.93
N LYS A 275 15.30 -4.12 6.34
CA LYS A 275 15.23 -3.74 7.76
C LYS A 275 13.88 -4.11 8.37
N VAL A 276 12.78 -3.85 7.66
CA VAL A 276 11.41 -4.11 8.15
C VAL A 276 11.20 -5.59 8.40
N VAL A 277 11.60 -6.47 7.47
CA VAL A 277 11.45 -7.92 7.70
C VAL A 277 12.29 -8.45 8.86
N GLY A 278 13.30 -7.71 9.31
CA GLY A 278 14.11 -7.99 10.50
C GLY A 278 13.45 -7.61 11.83
N CYS A 279 12.25 -7.03 11.80
CA CYS A 279 11.50 -6.58 12.98
C CYS A 279 10.11 -7.24 13.02
N ARG A 280 9.40 -7.11 14.14
CA ARG A 280 8.00 -7.54 14.26
C ARG A 280 7.05 -6.39 13.97
N GLY A 281 5.91 -6.70 13.33
CA GLY A 281 4.82 -5.76 13.05
C GLY A 281 4.98 -5.02 11.73
N ALA A 282 3.88 -4.41 11.28
CA ALA A 282 3.80 -3.75 9.99
C ALA A 282 4.60 -2.42 9.93
N ILE A 283 4.64 -1.70 11.04
CA ILE A 283 5.32 -0.40 11.15
C ILE A 283 6.36 -0.50 12.27
N ILE A 284 7.63 -0.52 11.87
CA ILE A 284 8.75 -0.64 12.82
C ILE A 284 8.99 0.69 13.57
N PRO A 285 9.63 0.68 14.74
CA PRO A 285 10.01 1.91 15.44
C PRO A 285 10.89 2.81 14.57
N LYS A 286 10.72 4.14 14.68
CA LYS A 286 11.55 5.13 13.95
C LYS A 286 13.06 4.95 14.20
N THR A 287 13.42 4.49 15.37
CA THR A 287 14.84 4.21 15.76
C THR A 287 15.43 2.97 15.09
N ALA A 288 14.62 2.15 14.42
CA ALA A 288 15.04 0.94 13.70
C ALA A 288 15.12 1.15 12.18
N MET A 289 14.81 2.36 11.67
CA MET A 289 14.89 2.72 10.26
C MET A 289 16.32 3.09 9.77
#